data_5f41479f6b1d17a2b40a2d0b91a87d03
#
_entry.id   5f41479f6b1d17a2b40a2d0b91a87d03
#
_cell.length_a   1.000
_cell.length_b   1.000
_cell.length_c   1.000
_cell.angle_alpha   90.00
_cell.angle_beta   90.00
_cell.angle_gamma   90.00
#
_symmetry.space_group_name_H-M   'P 1'
#
loop_
_entity.id
_entity.type
_entity.pdbx_description
1 polymer ?
#
loop_
_entity_poly.entity_id
_entity_poly.type
_entity_poly.pdbx_seq_one_letter_code
_entity_poly.pdbx_strand_id
1 'polypeptide(L)'
;MNAIRWLGELLEETHWSFVVAVVVIYGINQGFGYALAKVGTDYYMKDVQKLQPSESQVYLQIARIPWVIKPIWGLFTDIVPFFGYHRRPYFILAGIVGILSMLFLSLHEKLHIGLALLSLMAGNAGGAIADVTVDACIAHQSVTHRSLAPHMQSLCSMSSSIGALIGYSLSGVFLHLIGPKGVYGLLSIPYALMLLVGILLDEQRALTDYTQVPKKFWDAIMRMLTTLIRQDVWGQCFYMFISFALSLNIHEGLFKWETDSKAGPSFSQGTKN
;
A
#
# COMPACT_ATOMS: atom_id res chain seq x y z
N MET A 1 -3.68 -30.57 -9.19
CA MET A 1 -4.85 -29.71 -8.93
C MET A 1 -4.79 -28.57 -9.95
N ASN A 2 -5.80 -28.41 -10.82
CA ASN A 2 -5.74 -27.39 -11.85
C ASN A 2 -5.71 -26.00 -11.19
N ALA A 3 -4.74 -25.16 -11.56
CA ALA A 3 -4.54 -23.83 -10.98
C ALA A 3 -5.78 -22.89 -11.08
N ILE A 4 -6.75 -23.23 -11.91
CA ILE A 4 -7.98 -22.47 -12.14
C ILE A 4 -9.14 -22.99 -11.27
N ARG A 5 -9.10 -24.23 -10.81
CA ARG A 5 -10.21 -24.84 -10.06
C ARG A 5 -10.42 -24.20 -8.68
N TRP A 6 -9.33 -23.91 -7.96
CA TRP A 6 -9.39 -23.26 -6.65
C TRP A 6 -9.97 -21.83 -6.72
N LEU A 7 -9.74 -21.12 -7.85
CA LEU A 7 -10.32 -19.79 -8.07
C LEU A 7 -11.83 -19.87 -8.32
N GLY A 8 -12.28 -20.93 -9.04
CA GLY A 8 -13.71 -21.23 -9.19
C GLY A 8 -14.38 -21.51 -7.85
N GLU A 9 -13.79 -22.37 -7.03
CA GLU A 9 -14.26 -22.67 -5.67
C GLU A 9 -14.35 -21.41 -4.80
N LEU A 10 -13.36 -20.51 -4.91
CA LEU A 10 -13.35 -19.24 -4.18
C LEU A 10 -14.47 -18.29 -4.63
N LEU A 11 -14.75 -18.22 -5.94
CA LEU A 11 -15.82 -17.39 -6.50
C LEU A 11 -17.23 -17.94 -6.21
N GLU A 12 -17.36 -19.25 -6.04
CA GLU A 12 -18.64 -19.90 -5.68
C GLU A 12 -18.99 -19.70 -4.20
N GLU A 13 -17.99 -19.78 -3.31
CA GLU A 13 -18.16 -19.72 -1.86
C GLU A 13 -18.09 -18.29 -1.29
N THR A 14 -17.46 -17.35 -2.01
CA THR A 14 -17.35 -15.94 -1.59
C THR A 14 -18.04 -15.01 -2.58
N HIS A 15 -18.49 -13.85 -2.11
CA HIS A 15 -19.08 -12.86 -3.00
C HIS A 15 -18.02 -12.31 -3.97
N TRP A 16 -18.34 -12.16 -5.25
CA TRP A 16 -17.42 -11.70 -6.30
C TRP A 16 -16.72 -10.37 -5.95
N SER A 17 -17.41 -9.45 -5.23
CA SER A 17 -16.85 -8.16 -4.83
C SER A 17 -15.65 -8.32 -3.90
N PHE A 18 -15.59 -9.37 -3.08
CA PHE A 18 -14.43 -9.68 -2.24
C PHE A 18 -13.21 -10.06 -3.10
N VAL A 19 -13.40 -10.94 -4.08
CA VAL A 19 -12.30 -11.35 -5.00
C VAL A 19 -11.79 -10.16 -5.78
N VAL A 20 -12.69 -9.30 -6.29
CA VAL A 20 -12.33 -8.05 -6.97
C VAL A 20 -11.57 -7.13 -6.04
N ALA A 21 -12.00 -6.97 -4.78
CA ALA A 21 -11.28 -6.15 -3.80
C ALA A 21 -9.85 -6.64 -3.60
N VAL A 22 -9.65 -7.95 -3.43
CA VAL A 22 -8.31 -8.54 -3.26
C VAL A 22 -7.43 -8.29 -4.50
N VAL A 23 -7.94 -8.54 -5.72
CA VAL A 23 -7.18 -8.33 -6.95
C VAL A 23 -6.84 -6.86 -7.17
N VAL A 24 -7.77 -5.94 -6.92
CA VAL A 24 -7.53 -4.50 -7.08
C VAL A 24 -6.52 -3.99 -6.05
N ILE A 25 -6.68 -4.36 -4.77
CA ILE A 25 -5.79 -3.84 -3.72
C ILE A 25 -4.41 -4.48 -3.82
N TYR A 26 -4.30 -5.81 -3.86
CA TYR A 26 -3.02 -6.50 -3.91
C TYR A 26 -2.39 -6.47 -5.30
N GLY A 27 -3.14 -6.76 -6.37
CA GLY A 27 -2.60 -6.83 -7.73
C GLY A 27 -2.33 -5.46 -8.32
N ILE A 28 -3.37 -4.61 -8.39
CA ILE A 28 -3.25 -3.34 -9.09
C ILE A 28 -2.60 -2.27 -8.21
N ASN A 29 -3.00 -2.13 -6.94
CA ASN A 29 -2.48 -1.06 -6.10
C ASN A 29 -1.12 -1.41 -5.49
N GLN A 30 -1.01 -2.53 -4.75
CA GLN A 30 0.24 -2.92 -4.08
C GLN A 30 1.25 -3.59 -5.01
N GLY A 31 0.82 -4.30 -6.04
CA GLY A 31 1.73 -4.88 -7.03
C GLY A 31 2.16 -3.83 -8.06
N PHE A 32 1.31 -3.59 -9.04
CA PHE A 32 1.59 -2.69 -10.15
C PHE A 32 1.84 -1.25 -9.70
N GLY A 33 0.94 -0.68 -8.89
CA GLY A 33 1.01 0.70 -8.44
C GLY A 33 2.25 0.96 -7.57
N TYR A 34 2.58 0.04 -6.66
CA TYR A 34 3.78 0.17 -5.83
C TYR A 34 5.07 0.13 -6.66
N ALA A 35 5.18 -0.81 -7.61
CA ALA A 35 6.35 -0.93 -8.48
C ALA A 35 6.57 0.36 -9.30
N LEU A 36 5.49 0.86 -9.90
CA LEU A 36 5.50 2.09 -10.67
C LEU A 36 5.80 3.33 -9.80
N ALA A 37 5.19 3.40 -8.61
CA ALA A 37 5.41 4.48 -7.65
C ALA A 37 6.85 4.51 -7.17
N LYS A 38 7.46 3.35 -6.89
CA LYS A 38 8.84 3.27 -6.43
C LYS A 38 9.79 3.88 -7.46
N VAL A 39 9.75 3.38 -8.69
CA VAL A 39 10.62 3.88 -9.77
C VAL A 39 10.33 5.36 -10.06
N GLY A 40 9.04 5.74 -10.18
CA GLY A 40 8.64 7.13 -10.41
C GLY A 40 9.12 8.08 -9.32
N THR A 41 9.09 7.64 -8.05
CA THR A 41 9.53 8.47 -6.91
C THR A 41 11.05 8.62 -6.88
N ASP A 42 11.82 7.57 -7.18
CA ASP A 42 13.28 7.62 -7.23
C ASP A 42 13.72 8.69 -8.27
N TYR A 43 13.14 8.67 -9.45
CA TYR A 43 13.42 9.68 -10.48
C TYR A 43 12.83 11.07 -10.14
N TYR A 44 11.69 11.15 -9.48
CA TYR A 44 11.13 12.42 -9.02
C TYR A 44 12.05 13.11 -8.01
N MET A 45 12.60 12.37 -7.05
CA MET A 45 13.54 12.89 -6.07
C MET A 45 14.86 13.33 -6.73
N LYS A 46 15.33 12.58 -7.74
CA LYS A 46 16.55 12.87 -8.46
C LYS A 46 16.40 14.04 -9.43
N ASP A 47 15.45 13.98 -10.35
CA ASP A 47 15.38 14.84 -11.53
C ASP A 47 14.54 16.11 -11.27
N VAL A 48 13.47 16.01 -10.48
CA VAL A 48 12.56 17.12 -10.17
C VAL A 48 13.00 17.87 -8.92
N GLN A 49 13.21 17.15 -7.82
CA GLN A 49 13.61 17.74 -6.54
C GLN A 49 15.14 17.98 -6.44
N LYS A 50 15.92 17.29 -7.26
CA LYS A 50 17.42 17.41 -7.33
C LYS A 50 18.09 17.15 -5.99
N LEU A 51 17.57 16.22 -5.19
CA LEU A 51 18.09 15.91 -3.86
C LEU A 51 19.35 15.05 -3.92
N GLN A 52 20.16 15.16 -2.87
CA GLN A 52 21.30 14.25 -2.66
C GLN A 52 20.80 12.85 -2.26
N PRO A 53 21.61 11.76 -2.46
CA PRO A 53 21.20 10.40 -2.10
C PRO A 53 20.78 10.25 -0.64
N SER A 54 21.53 10.86 0.30
CA SER A 54 21.22 10.82 1.73
C SER A 54 19.92 11.53 2.09
N GLU A 55 19.67 12.68 1.50
CA GLU A 55 18.41 13.43 1.69
C GLU A 55 17.21 12.67 1.14
N SER A 56 17.34 12.12 -0.07
CA SER A 56 16.32 11.30 -0.72
C SER A 56 15.95 10.11 0.16
N GLN A 57 16.94 9.39 0.70
CA GLN A 57 16.72 8.26 1.59
C GLN A 57 15.91 8.65 2.84
N VAL A 58 16.26 9.75 3.49
CA VAL A 58 15.54 10.25 4.68
C VAL A 58 14.11 10.63 4.34
N TYR A 59 13.88 11.40 3.27
CA TYR A 59 12.54 11.82 2.86
C TYR A 59 11.65 10.66 2.45
N LEU A 60 12.19 9.65 1.77
CA LEU A 60 11.44 8.44 1.42
C LEU A 60 11.01 7.64 2.65
N GLN A 61 11.85 7.56 3.70
CA GLN A 61 11.45 6.92 4.96
C GLN A 61 10.36 7.72 5.68
N ILE A 62 10.44 9.05 5.70
CA ILE A 62 9.39 9.91 6.25
C ILE A 62 8.07 9.69 5.49
N ALA A 63 8.11 9.64 4.15
CA ALA A 63 6.92 9.39 3.34
C ALA A 63 6.24 8.03 3.65
N ARG A 64 7.00 7.06 4.19
CA ARG A 64 6.51 5.72 4.57
C ARG A 64 5.97 5.61 6.00
N ILE A 65 6.02 6.67 6.82
CA ILE A 65 5.49 6.65 8.20
C ILE A 65 4.06 6.07 8.29
N PRO A 66 3.11 6.38 7.37
CA PRO A 66 1.77 5.79 7.41
C PRO A 66 1.73 4.26 7.40
N TRP A 67 2.71 3.60 6.78
CA TRP A 67 2.84 2.15 6.80
C TRP A 67 3.34 1.62 8.15
N VAL A 68 4.16 2.38 8.86
CA VAL A 68 4.65 2.01 10.20
C VAL A 68 3.50 2.02 11.22
N ILE A 69 2.57 2.95 11.08
CA ILE A 69 1.42 3.09 11.98
C ILE A 69 0.20 2.25 11.56
N LYS A 70 0.36 1.24 10.69
CA LYS A 70 -0.72 0.32 10.27
C LYS A 70 -1.57 -0.24 11.41
N PRO A 71 -1.01 -0.63 12.58
CA PRO A 71 -1.83 -1.10 13.69
C PRO A 71 -2.87 -0.08 14.17
N ILE A 72 -2.56 1.22 14.08
CA ILE A 72 -3.49 2.30 14.43
C ILE A 72 -4.62 2.38 13.38
N TRP A 73 -4.28 2.30 12.09
CA TRP A 73 -5.30 2.23 11.04
C TRP A 73 -6.23 1.03 11.23
N GLY A 74 -5.69 -0.14 11.60
CA GLY A 74 -6.48 -1.34 11.90
C GLY A 74 -7.47 -1.11 13.02
N LEU A 75 -7.05 -0.49 14.12
CA LEU A 75 -7.94 -0.14 15.22
C LEU A 75 -9.10 0.77 14.75
N PHE A 76 -8.80 1.78 13.93
CA PHE A 76 -9.84 2.67 13.41
C PHE A 76 -10.83 1.92 12.53
N THR A 77 -10.35 1.13 11.57
CA THR A 77 -11.22 0.39 10.63
C THR A 77 -12.07 -0.67 11.31
N ASP A 78 -11.60 -1.24 12.43
CA ASP A 78 -12.33 -2.29 13.16
C ASP A 78 -13.35 -1.74 14.15
N ILE A 79 -13.08 -0.56 14.74
CA ILE A 79 -13.85 -0.06 15.88
C ILE A 79 -14.79 1.09 15.47
N VAL A 80 -14.37 1.92 14.52
CA VAL A 80 -15.11 3.13 14.14
C VAL A 80 -15.88 2.90 12.84
N PRO A 81 -17.18 2.64 12.89
CA PRO A 81 -17.99 2.57 11.67
C PRO A 81 -18.35 3.97 11.18
N PHE A 82 -18.32 4.19 9.88
CA PHE A 82 -18.87 5.37 9.25
C PHE A 82 -20.14 4.98 8.47
N PHE A 83 -21.23 5.70 8.70
CA PHE A 83 -22.54 5.45 8.05
C PHE A 83 -23.06 4.01 8.22
N GLY A 84 -22.66 3.35 9.31
CA GLY A 84 -23.03 1.96 9.59
C GLY A 84 -22.20 0.91 8.84
N TYR A 85 -21.04 1.27 8.30
CA TYR A 85 -20.13 0.34 7.63
C TYR A 85 -18.73 0.44 8.22
N HIS A 86 -18.02 -0.71 8.30
CA HIS A 86 -16.65 -0.79 8.83
C HIS A 86 -15.58 -0.80 7.74
N ARG A 87 -15.89 -1.22 6.49
CA ARG A 87 -14.89 -1.41 5.43
C ARG A 87 -15.08 -0.45 4.26
N ARG A 88 -16.29 -0.36 3.73
CA ARG A 88 -16.62 0.49 2.57
C ARG A 88 -16.13 1.93 2.68
N PRO A 89 -16.42 2.68 3.77
CA PRO A 89 -16.03 4.09 3.86
C PRO A 89 -14.50 4.28 3.91
N TYR A 90 -13.77 3.32 4.44
CA TYR A 90 -12.31 3.40 4.49
C TYR A 90 -11.67 3.19 3.12
N PHE A 91 -12.19 2.28 2.28
CA PHE A 91 -11.75 2.19 0.88
C PHE A 91 -12.06 3.45 0.09
N ILE A 92 -13.25 4.05 0.29
CA ILE A 92 -13.63 5.30 -0.36
C ILE A 92 -12.69 6.43 0.10
N LEU A 93 -12.46 6.58 1.40
CA LEU A 93 -11.54 7.58 1.94
C LEU A 93 -10.11 7.39 1.39
N ALA A 94 -9.60 6.16 1.43
CA ALA A 94 -8.28 5.81 0.93
C ALA A 94 -8.13 6.14 -0.56
N GLY A 95 -9.15 5.82 -1.36
CA GLY A 95 -9.19 6.13 -2.78
C GLY A 95 -9.18 7.64 -3.05
N ILE A 96 -10.04 8.42 -2.36
CA ILE A 96 -10.10 9.88 -2.51
C ILE A 96 -8.77 10.52 -2.13
N VAL A 97 -8.23 10.19 -0.95
CA VAL A 97 -6.94 10.73 -0.49
C VAL A 97 -5.81 10.37 -1.45
N GLY A 98 -5.79 9.13 -1.94
CA GLY A 98 -4.81 8.67 -2.93
C GLY A 98 -4.91 9.41 -4.26
N ILE A 99 -6.12 9.55 -4.83
CA ILE A 99 -6.34 10.29 -6.08
C ILE A 99 -5.87 11.74 -5.93
N LEU A 100 -6.33 12.44 -4.89
CA LEU A 100 -5.99 13.84 -4.68
C LEU A 100 -4.49 14.04 -4.50
N SER A 101 -3.82 13.18 -3.72
CA SER A 101 -2.38 13.27 -3.49
C SER A 101 -1.57 13.01 -4.77
N MET A 102 -1.96 12.01 -5.56
CA MET A 102 -1.25 11.69 -6.81
C MET A 102 -1.48 12.75 -7.89
N LEU A 103 -2.70 13.25 -8.04
CA LEU A 103 -2.99 14.35 -8.96
C LEU A 103 -2.29 15.64 -8.54
N PHE A 104 -2.20 15.93 -7.25
CA PHE A 104 -1.48 17.11 -6.76
C PHE A 104 0.00 17.05 -7.13
N LEU A 105 0.65 15.90 -6.97
CA LEU A 105 2.05 15.68 -7.40
C LEU A 105 2.22 15.78 -8.92
N SER A 106 1.25 15.32 -9.69
CA SER A 106 1.30 15.31 -11.14
C SER A 106 1.14 16.71 -11.75
N LEU A 107 0.16 17.50 -11.25
CA LEU A 107 -0.28 18.74 -11.87
C LEU A 107 0.64 19.93 -11.55
N HIS A 108 1.30 19.94 -10.39
CA HIS A 108 2.13 21.08 -9.99
C HIS A 108 3.56 20.97 -10.54
N GLU A 109 4.01 22.02 -11.23
CA GLU A 109 5.33 22.02 -11.89
C GLU A 109 6.50 22.10 -10.90
N LYS A 110 6.39 22.92 -9.87
CA LYS A 110 7.44 23.15 -8.86
C LYS A 110 6.83 23.12 -7.46
N LEU A 111 6.78 21.94 -6.86
CA LEU A 111 6.39 21.80 -5.48
C LEU A 111 7.61 21.96 -4.56
N HIS A 112 7.42 22.75 -3.49
CA HIS A 112 8.35 22.72 -2.39
C HIS A 112 8.41 21.32 -1.79
N ILE A 113 9.61 20.84 -1.42
CA ILE A 113 9.83 19.47 -0.94
C ILE A 113 8.88 19.08 0.19
N GLY A 114 8.54 20.00 1.11
CA GLY A 114 7.60 19.74 2.19
C GLY A 114 6.19 19.38 1.71
N LEU A 115 5.67 20.08 0.66
CA LEU A 115 4.37 19.78 0.09
C LEU A 115 4.39 18.48 -0.72
N ALA A 116 5.48 18.22 -1.44
CA ALA A 116 5.67 16.97 -2.15
C ALA A 116 5.70 15.79 -1.18
N LEU A 117 6.43 15.94 -0.07
CA LEU A 117 6.51 14.94 0.99
C LEU A 117 5.16 14.69 1.66
N LEU A 118 4.41 15.75 1.98
CA LEU A 118 3.06 15.65 2.53
C LEU A 118 2.12 14.88 1.60
N SER A 119 2.19 15.17 0.29
CA SER A 119 1.39 14.45 -0.71
C SER A 119 1.79 12.98 -0.82
N LEU A 120 3.10 12.67 -0.80
CA LEU A 120 3.58 11.29 -0.78
C LEU A 120 3.12 10.55 0.49
N MET A 121 3.16 11.21 1.65
CA MET A 121 2.63 10.65 2.90
C MET A 121 1.13 10.40 2.80
N ALA A 122 0.36 11.33 2.23
CA ALA A 122 -1.08 11.15 2.06
C ALA A 122 -1.42 9.96 1.14
N GLY A 123 -0.70 9.81 0.01
CA GLY A 123 -0.83 8.65 -0.86
C GLY A 123 -0.49 7.34 -0.14
N ASN A 124 0.62 7.31 0.60
CA ASN A 124 1.01 6.16 1.41
C ASN A 124 -0.03 5.85 2.53
N ALA A 125 -0.64 6.87 3.12
CA ALA A 125 -1.71 6.69 4.10
C ALA A 125 -2.95 6.03 3.45
N GLY A 126 -3.36 6.49 2.28
CA GLY A 126 -4.42 5.85 1.51
C GLY A 126 -4.11 4.37 1.23
N GLY A 127 -2.89 4.07 0.75
CA GLY A 127 -2.44 2.69 0.54
C GLY A 127 -2.47 1.85 1.81
N ALA A 128 -1.95 2.37 2.92
CA ALA A 128 -1.89 1.66 4.20
C ALA A 128 -3.29 1.40 4.79
N ILE A 129 -4.22 2.35 4.69
CA ILE A 129 -5.61 2.20 5.14
C ILE A 129 -6.32 1.11 4.32
N ALA A 130 -6.16 1.13 3.00
CA ALA A 130 -6.79 0.14 2.12
C ALA A 130 -6.24 -1.27 2.37
N ASP A 131 -4.94 -1.40 2.57
CA ASP A 131 -4.28 -2.66 2.86
C ASP A 131 -4.80 -3.29 4.16
N VAL A 132 -4.84 -2.53 5.24
CA VAL A 132 -5.41 -3.00 6.52
C VAL A 132 -6.88 -3.36 6.38
N THR A 133 -7.62 -2.59 5.58
CA THR A 133 -9.06 -2.83 5.38
C THR A 133 -9.30 -4.12 4.61
N VAL A 134 -8.52 -4.43 3.57
CA VAL A 134 -8.65 -5.69 2.83
C VAL A 134 -8.16 -6.88 3.65
N ASP A 135 -7.08 -6.70 4.44
CA ASP A 135 -6.60 -7.73 5.38
C ASP A 135 -7.69 -8.15 6.36
N ALA A 136 -8.45 -7.18 6.88
CA ALA A 136 -9.57 -7.44 7.76
C ALA A 136 -10.74 -8.15 7.05
N CYS A 137 -11.00 -7.85 5.76
CA CYS A 137 -11.97 -8.61 4.95
C CYS A 137 -11.51 -10.07 4.79
N ILE A 138 -10.23 -10.29 4.48
CA ILE A 138 -9.64 -11.62 4.32
C ILE A 138 -9.71 -12.39 5.65
N ALA A 139 -9.35 -11.74 6.76
CA ALA A 139 -9.43 -12.37 8.08
C ALA A 139 -10.86 -12.81 8.41
N HIS A 140 -11.85 -11.97 8.16
CA HIS A 140 -13.26 -12.29 8.37
C HIS A 140 -13.71 -13.47 7.50
N GLN A 141 -13.41 -13.46 6.21
CA GLN A 141 -13.74 -14.56 5.29
C GLN A 141 -13.00 -15.85 5.66
N SER A 142 -11.76 -15.77 6.12
CA SER A 142 -10.96 -16.93 6.56
C SER A 142 -11.51 -17.60 7.82
N VAL A 143 -12.20 -16.85 8.68
CA VAL A 143 -12.90 -17.43 9.85
C VAL A 143 -14.18 -18.15 9.42
N THR A 144 -14.92 -17.57 8.48
CA THR A 144 -16.18 -18.13 7.96
C THR A 144 -15.92 -19.36 7.08
N HIS A 145 -14.91 -19.30 6.21
CA HIS A 145 -14.55 -20.35 5.23
C HIS A 145 -13.12 -20.83 5.47
N ARG A 146 -12.89 -21.56 6.58
CA ARG A 146 -11.54 -22.00 7.01
C ARG A 146 -10.78 -22.82 5.97
N SER A 147 -11.48 -23.64 5.20
CA SER A 147 -10.89 -24.46 4.12
C SER A 147 -10.30 -23.62 2.99
N LEU A 148 -10.83 -22.42 2.76
CA LEU A 148 -10.42 -21.51 1.69
C LEU A 148 -9.34 -20.49 2.12
N ALA A 149 -9.00 -20.42 3.41
CA ALA A 149 -8.00 -19.48 3.91
C ALA A 149 -6.66 -19.55 3.16
N PRO A 150 -6.08 -20.74 2.85
CA PRO A 150 -4.87 -20.84 2.04
C PRO A 150 -5.06 -20.31 0.60
N HIS A 151 -6.25 -20.50 0.01
CA HIS A 151 -6.56 -20.02 -1.34
C HIS A 151 -6.66 -18.49 -1.37
N MET A 152 -7.23 -17.85 -0.34
CA MET A 152 -7.26 -16.39 -0.19
C MET A 152 -5.86 -15.81 -0.10
N GLN A 153 -4.97 -16.40 0.71
CA GLN A 153 -3.57 -15.99 0.81
C GLN A 153 -2.80 -16.18 -0.51
N SER A 154 -3.07 -17.29 -1.21
CA SER A 154 -2.48 -17.53 -2.53
C SER A 154 -2.94 -16.49 -3.55
N LEU A 155 -4.22 -16.08 -3.53
CA LEU A 155 -4.74 -15.03 -4.38
C LEU A 155 -4.04 -13.69 -4.12
N CYS A 156 -3.85 -13.30 -2.84
CA CYS A 156 -3.15 -12.07 -2.46
C CYS A 156 -1.71 -12.07 -3.01
N SER A 157 -0.96 -13.13 -2.72
CA SER A 157 0.45 -13.23 -3.11
C SER A 157 0.63 -13.31 -4.62
N MET A 158 -0.21 -14.08 -5.31
CA MET A 158 -0.17 -14.22 -6.76
C MET A 158 -0.54 -12.91 -7.45
N SER A 159 -1.62 -12.25 -7.02
CA SER A 159 -2.04 -10.96 -7.57
C SER A 159 -0.97 -9.90 -7.39
N SER A 160 -0.39 -9.79 -6.18
CA SER A 160 0.67 -8.83 -5.88
C SER A 160 1.92 -9.09 -6.73
N SER A 161 2.35 -10.37 -6.85
CA SER A 161 3.55 -10.73 -7.61
C SER A 161 3.38 -10.47 -9.12
N ILE A 162 2.23 -10.82 -9.69
CA ILE A 162 1.92 -10.55 -11.11
C ILE A 162 1.86 -9.04 -11.34
N GLY A 163 1.16 -8.30 -10.47
CA GLY A 163 1.10 -6.86 -10.53
C GLY A 163 2.48 -6.20 -10.47
N ALA A 164 3.32 -6.63 -9.54
CA ALA A 164 4.68 -6.12 -9.39
C ALA A 164 5.55 -6.42 -10.62
N LEU A 165 5.47 -7.65 -11.16
CA LEU A 165 6.18 -8.03 -12.37
C LEU A 165 5.83 -7.10 -13.54
N ILE A 166 4.53 -6.89 -13.79
CA ILE A 166 4.05 -6.01 -14.84
C ILE A 166 4.48 -4.56 -14.56
N GLY A 167 4.33 -4.10 -13.31
CA GLY A 167 4.66 -2.75 -12.90
C GLY A 167 6.13 -2.43 -13.09
N TYR A 168 7.04 -3.28 -12.64
CA TYR A 168 8.49 -3.08 -12.84
C TYR A 168 8.87 -3.17 -14.32
N SER A 169 8.32 -4.13 -15.07
CA SER A 169 8.61 -4.27 -16.50
C SER A 169 8.19 -3.05 -17.33
N LEU A 170 7.09 -2.39 -16.94
CA LEU A 170 6.56 -1.25 -17.68
C LEU A 170 7.02 0.12 -17.10
N SER A 171 7.58 0.15 -15.91
CA SER A 171 7.93 1.40 -15.22
C SER A 171 8.89 2.28 -16.01
N GLY A 172 9.91 1.68 -16.63
CA GLY A 172 10.87 2.40 -17.46
C GLY A 172 10.22 3.00 -18.71
N VAL A 173 9.31 2.28 -19.35
CA VAL A 173 8.56 2.75 -20.53
C VAL A 173 7.68 3.94 -20.16
N PHE A 174 6.88 3.83 -19.10
CA PHE A 174 6.03 4.93 -18.64
C PHE A 174 6.86 6.15 -18.22
N LEU A 175 7.94 5.92 -17.49
CA LEU A 175 8.81 7.00 -17.06
C LEU A 175 9.44 7.74 -18.24
N HIS A 176 9.85 7.02 -19.30
CA HIS A 176 10.40 7.62 -20.52
C HIS A 176 9.35 8.42 -21.29
N LEU A 177 8.12 7.89 -21.41
CA LEU A 177 7.05 8.51 -22.21
C LEU A 177 6.42 9.73 -21.54
N ILE A 178 6.14 9.65 -20.24
CA ILE A 178 5.33 10.66 -19.53
C ILE A 178 6.10 11.36 -18.39
N GLY A 179 7.33 10.93 -18.13
CA GLY A 179 8.18 11.48 -17.07
C GLY A 179 7.71 11.15 -15.64
N PRO A 180 8.51 11.51 -14.61
CA PRO A 180 8.19 11.16 -13.21
C PRO A 180 6.84 11.73 -12.73
N LYS A 181 6.48 12.94 -13.17
CA LYS A 181 5.19 13.56 -12.80
C LYS A 181 4.00 12.90 -13.49
N GLY A 182 4.14 12.52 -14.75
CA GLY A 182 3.11 11.79 -15.48
C GLY A 182 2.82 10.42 -14.86
N VAL A 183 3.86 9.78 -14.30
CA VAL A 183 3.71 8.53 -13.54
C VAL A 183 2.78 8.72 -12.33
N TYR A 184 2.86 9.82 -11.60
CA TYR A 184 1.90 10.10 -10.52
C TYR A 184 0.48 10.31 -11.05
N GLY A 185 0.31 10.96 -12.20
CA GLY A 185 -1.00 11.04 -12.86
C GLY A 185 -1.58 9.66 -13.18
N LEU A 186 -0.75 8.75 -13.70
CA LEU A 186 -1.14 7.36 -13.96
C LEU A 186 -1.50 6.60 -12.67
N LEU A 187 -0.77 6.86 -11.57
CA LEU A 187 -1.04 6.25 -10.27
C LEU A 187 -2.38 6.67 -9.64
N SER A 188 -3.02 7.73 -10.12
CA SER A 188 -4.39 8.06 -9.70
C SER A 188 -5.42 6.99 -10.11
N ILE A 189 -5.14 6.22 -11.18
CA ILE A 189 -6.02 5.14 -11.67
C ILE A 189 -6.15 3.99 -10.65
N PRO A 190 -5.07 3.38 -10.12
CA PRO A 190 -5.15 2.42 -9.03
C PRO A 190 -5.98 2.91 -7.82
N TYR A 191 -5.82 4.17 -7.42
CA TYR A 191 -6.61 4.75 -6.32
C TYR A 191 -8.09 4.95 -6.71
N ALA A 192 -8.39 5.28 -7.97
CA ALA A 192 -9.76 5.35 -8.45
C ALA A 192 -10.44 3.97 -8.45
N LEU A 193 -9.71 2.92 -8.83
CA LEU A 193 -10.20 1.54 -8.72
C LEU A 193 -10.44 1.13 -7.25
N MET A 194 -9.57 1.56 -6.33
CA MET A 194 -9.77 1.36 -4.89
C MET A 194 -11.04 2.04 -4.38
N LEU A 195 -11.32 3.26 -4.82
CA LEU A 195 -12.56 3.96 -4.51
C LEU A 195 -13.78 3.18 -5.04
N LEU A 196 -13.72 2.66 -6.27
CA LEU A 196 -14.76 1.81 -6.84
C LEU A 196 -14.97 0.53 -6.02
N VAL A 197 -13.91 -0.11 -5.53
CA VAL A 197 -14.02 -1.24 -4.60
C VAL A 197 -14.85 -0.86 -3.38
N GLY A 198 -14.59 0.29 -2.77
CA GLY A 198 -15.37 0.77 -1.62
C GLY A 198 -16.85 0.97 -1.93
N ILE A 199 -17.20 1.33 -3.17
CA ILE A 199 -18.59 1.46 -3.60
C ILE A 199 -19.26 0.09 -3.85
N LEU A 200 -18.51 -0.83 -4.48
CA LEU A 200 -19.01 -2.13 -4.94
C LEU A 200 -18.98 -3.23 -3.88
N LEU A 201 -18.15 -3.05 -2.82
CA LEU A 201 -17.98 -4.07 -1.79
C LEU A 201 -19.32 -4.36 -1.12
N ASP A 202 -19.72 -5.63 -1.09
CA ASP A 202 -20.89 -6.07 -0.35
C ASP A 202 -20.53 -6.18 1.14
N GLU A 203 -21.13 -5.31 1.95
CA GLU A 203 -20.94 -5.25 3.39
C GLU A 203 -22.27 -5.02 4.09
N GLN A 204 -22.58 -5.86 5.06
CA GLN A 204 -23.77 -5.72 5.89
C GLN A 204 -23.62 -4.53 6.84
N ARG A 205 -24.71 -3.78 7.04
CA ARG A 205 -24.71 -2.66 7.98
C ARG A 205 -24.52 -3.14 9.41
N ALA A 206 -23.57 -2.57 10.10
CA ALA A 206 -23.34 -2.78 11.51
C ALA A 206 -24.28 -1.89 12.33
N LEU A 207 -25.08 -2.50 13.22
CA LEU A 207 -25.78 -1.77 14.28
C LEU A 207 -24.77 -1.42 15.37
N THR A 208 -24.19 -0.24 15.31
CA THR A 208 -23.13 0.17 16.23
C THR A 208 -23.65 1.19 17.22
N ASP A 209 -23.48 0.87 18.49
CA ASP A 209 -23.65 1.83 19.59
C ASP A 209 -22.38 2.68 19.71
N TYR A 210 -22.43 3.90 19.20
CA TYR A 210 -21.31 4.84 19.22
C TYR A 210 -20.85 5.21 20.63
N THR A 211 -21.69 5.03 21.65
CA THR A 211 -21.34 5.32 23.05
C THR A 211 -20.26 4.37 23.56
N GLN A 212 -20.14 3.18 23.00
CA GLN A 212 -19.16 2.17 23.39
C GLN A 212 -17.83 2.26 22.62
N VAL A 213 -17.75 3.07 21.56
CA VAL A 213 -16.55 3.21 20.73
C VAL A 213 -15.30 3.58 21.53
N PRO A 214 -15.33 4.60 22.44
CA PRO A 214 -14.14 4.96 23.19
C PRO A 214 -13.65 3.83 24.12
N LYS A 215 -14.57 3.10 24.75
CA LYS A 215 -14.24 1.95 25.60
C LYS A 215 -13.62 0.81 24.79
N LYS A 216 -14.24 0.45 23.67
CA LYS A 216 -13.72 -0.59 22.75
C LYS A 216 -12.32 -0.23 22.24
N PHE A 217 -12.10 1.04 21.92
CA PHE A 217 -10.80 1.54 21.44
C PHE A 217 -9.73 1.39 22.53
N TRP A 218 -10.04 1.80 23.77
CA TRP A 218 -9.13 1.65 24.90
C TRP A 218 -8.82 0.19 25.21
N ASP A 219 -9.84 -0.67 25.26
CA ASP A 219 -9.69 -2.09 25.52
C ASP A 219 -8.86 -2.79 24.42
N ALA A 220 -8.98 -2.34 23.18
CA ALA A 220 -8.18 -2.87 22.07
C ALA A 220 -6.71 -2.44 22.16
N ILE A 221 -6.43 -1.16 22.49
CA ILE A 221 -5.06 -0.68 22.75
C ILE A 221 -4.43 -1.48 23.90
N MET A 222 -5.15 -1.65 25.02
CA MET A 222 -4.63 -2.40 26.15
C MET A 222 -4.34 -3.86 25.81
N ARG A 223 -5.20 -4.51 25.00
CA ARG A 223 -4.92 -5.86 24.48
C ARG A 223 -3.70 -5.90 23.57
N MET A 224 -3.52 -4.91 22.69
CA MET A 224 -2.32 -4.81 21.86
C MET A 224 -1.05 -4.69 22.71
N LEU A 225 -1.05 -3.78 23.69
CA LEU A 225 0.11 -3.59 24.57
C LEU A 225 0.42 -4.84 25.39
N THR A 226 -0.60 -5.49 25.96
CA THR A 226 -0.40 -6.75 26.70
C THR A 226 0.10 -7.88 25.82
N THR A 227 -0.32 -7.93 24.56
CA THR A 227 0.17 -8.93 23.60
C THR A 227 1.63 -8.66 23.22
N LEU A 228 2.02 -7.41 23.02
CA LEU A 228 3.41 -7.03 22.70
C LEU A 228 4.40 -7.36 23.82
N ILE A 229 3.96 -7.36 25.08
CA ILE A 229 4.82 -7.68 26.24
C ILE A 229 5.02 -9.19 26.41
N ARG A 230 4.21 -10.04 25.76
CA ARG A 230 4.37 -11.50 25.82
C ARG A 230 5.72 -11.90 25.24
N GLN A 231 6.41 -12.81 25.93
CA GLN A 231 7.77 -13.21 25.57
C GLN A 231 7.85 -13.88 24.17
N ASP A 232 6.84 -14.64 23.79
CA ASP A 232 6.71 -15.30 22.49
C ASP A 232 6.56 -14.28 21.33
N VAL A 233 5.94 -13.11 21.60
CA VAL A 233 5.77 -12.04 20.62
C VAL A 233 6.96 -11.08 20.64
N TRP A 234 7.36 -10.62 21.84
CA TRP A 234 8.44 -9.65 22.00
C TRP A 234 9.77 -10.17 21.43
N GLY A 235 10.12 -11.43 21.69
CA GLY A 235 11.36 -12.02 21.18
C GLY A 235 11.45 -12.03 19.66
N GLN A 236 10.36 -12.36 18.97
CA GLN A 236 10.29 -12.33 17.50
C GLN A 236 10.36 -10.90 16.96
N CYS A 237 9.62 -9.96 17.57
CA CYS A 237 9.68 -8.54 17.20
C CYS A 237 11.08 -7.96 17.36
N PHE A 238 11.77 -8.29 18.45
CA PHE A 238 13.15 -7.86 18.71
C PHE A 238 14.13 -8.45 17.69
N TYR A 239 14.01 -9.72 17.37
CA TYR A 239 14.82 -10.34 16.32
C TYR A 239 14.63 -9.63 14.98
N MET A 240 13.38 -9.39 14.56
CA MET A 240 13.07 -8.68 13.32
C MET A 240 13.62 -7.26 13.35
N PHE A 241 13.45 -6.54 14.46
CA PHE A 241 13.98 -5.19 14.61
C PHE A 241 15.50 -5.14 14.43
N ILE A 242 16.25 -6.00 15.13
CA ILE A 242 17.72 -6.08 15.01
C ILE A 242 18.13 -6.46 13.59
N SER A 243 17.46 -7.45 12.99
CA SER A 243 17.74 -7.90 11.63
C SER A 243 17.59 -6.77 10.60
N PHE A 244 16.51 -5.98 10.70
CA PHE A 244 16.32 -4.82 9.82
C PHE A 244 17.25 -3.65 10.16
N ALA A 245 17.51 -3.39 11.43
CA ALA A 245 18.40 -2.30 11.85
C ALA A 245 19.85 -2.51 11.40
N LEU A 246 20.29 -3.77 11.35
CA LEU A 246 21.63 -4.13 10.88
C LEU A 246 21.71 -4.29 9.35
N SER A 247 20.60 -4.31 8.63
CA SER A 247 20.62 -4.39 7.18
C SER A 247 21.02 -3.05 6.57
N LEU A 248 22.10 -3.06 5.76
CA LEU A 248 22.54 -1.87 5.04
C LEU A 248 21.65 -1.62 3.82
N ASN A 249 20.93 -0.50 3.83
CA ASN A 249 20.17 -0.07 2.67
C ASN A 249 20.95 0.96 1.86
N ILE A 250 21.60 0.50 0.79
CA ILE A 250 22.39 1.35 -0.13
C ILE A 250 21.65 1.68 -1.43
N HIS A 251 20.35 1.34 -1.51
CA HIS A 251 19.56 1.44 -2.74
C HIS A 251 19.63 2.84 -3.38
N GLU A 252 19.42 3.90 -2.61
CA GLU A 252 19.45 5.27 -3.13
C GLU A 252 20.83 5.70 -3.66
N GLY A 253 21.87 5.28 -2.95
CA GLY A 253 23.26 5.54 -3.40
C GLY A 253 23.59 4.81 -4.70
N LEU A 254 23.22 3.53 -4.77
CA LEU A 254 23.40 2.70 -5.94
C LEU A 254 22.60 3.23 -7.13
N PHE A 255 21.32 3.53 -6.95
CA PHE A 255 20.44 4.10 -7.97
C PHE A 255 21.02 5.38 -8.58
N LYS A 256 21.48 6.32 -7.73
CA LYS A 256 22.05 7.57 -8.22
C LYS A 256 23.39 7.36 -8.92
N TRP A 257 24.25 6.50 -8.38
CA TRP A 257 25.52 6.15 -9.04
C TRP A 257 25.30 5.53 -10.43
N GLU A 258 24.41 4.57 -10.53
CA GLU A 258 24.09 3.90 -11.81
C GLU A 258 23.51 4.86 -12.86
N THR A 259 22.82 5.92 -12.43
CA THR A 259 22.21 6.93 -13.32
C THR A 259 23.03 8.20 -13.48
N ASP A 260 24.20 8.31 -12.81
CA ASP A 260 25.08 9.48 -12.93
C ASP A 260 25.93 9.39 -14.21
N SER A 261 25.96 10.49 -14.98
CA SER A 261 26.74 10.60 -16.21
C SER A 261 28.23 10.84 -15.99
N LYS A 262 28.65 11.24 -14.78
CA LYS A 262 30.05 11.58 -14.47
C LYS A 262 30.75 10.52 -13.64
N ALA A 263 30.07 9.95 -12.66
CA ALA A 263 30.65 9.02 -11.69
C ALA A 263 30.22 7.58 -11.90
N GLY A 264 29.22 7.32 -12.73
CA GLY A 264 28.62 6.01 -12.94
C GLY A 264 28.43 5.61 -14.41
N PRO A 265 27.83 4.44 -14.66
CA PRO A 265 27.65 3.87 -16.00
C PRO A 265 26.59 4.59 -16.85
N SER A 266 25.89 5.59 -16.32
CA SER A 266 24.87 6.39 -17.01
C SER A 266 23.73 5.56 -17.62
N PHE A 267 23.25 4.52 -16.94
CA PHE A 267 22.15 3.70 -17.43
C PHE A 267 20.91 4.55 -17.72
N SER A 268 20.35 4.38 -18.91
CA SER A 268 19.11 5.07 -19.30
C SER A 268 17.90 4.53 -18.54
N GLN A 269 16.82 5.31 -18.55
CA GLN A 269 15.55 4.94 -17.90
C GLN A 269 14.96 3.60 -18.42
N GLY A 270 15.28 3.21 -19.66
CA GLY A 270 14.84 1.95 -20.26
C GLY A 270 15.76 0.74 -20.04
N THR A 271 16.97 0.95 -19.51
CA THR A 271 17.98 -0.12 -19.35
C THR A 271 17.94 -0.79 -17.98
N LYS A 272 17.13 -0.28 -17.06
CA LYS A 272 17.09 -0.70 -15.65
C LYS A 272 16.01 -1.72 -15.30
N ASN A 273 15.27 -2.20 -16.26
CA ASN A 273 14.17 -3.17 -16.03
C ASN A 273 14.54 -4.57 -16.46
#